data_3140495bd19617ce71bfa1787e25b04d
#
_entry.id   3140495bd19617ce71bfa1787e25b04d
#
_cell.length_a   1.000
_cell.length_b   1.000
_cell.length_c   1.000
_cell.angle_alpha   90.00
_cell.angle_beta   90.00
_cell.angle_gamma   90.00
#
_symmetry.space_group_name_H-M   'P 1'
#
loop_
_entity.id
_entity.type
_entity.pdbx_description
1 polymer ?
#
loop_
_entity_poly.entity_id
_entity_poly.type
_entity_poly.pdbx_seq_one_letter_code
_entity_poly.pdbx_strand_id
1 'polypeptide(L)'
;MGTYFVEQLINGICQGSIYALNAIGYAIIVGIVGVVNFAYGDVVMFGAFGAYYGAMIFGNNLLLGLLVGFVTSAVLGVVVQRICVGHFVNGAGSSGGVPLLCLISMSMILRSLAQVLFGPEYKPYPEFIAQKTFQVGPVRITLLQVLIIGIVVT
;
A
#
# COMPACT_ATOMS: atom_id res chain seq x y z
N MET A 1 -25.74 12.11 -19.14
CA MET A 1 -24.81 11.01 -19.44
C MET A 1 -23.36 11.45 -19.57
N GLY A 2 -23.05 12.59 -20.18
CA GLY A 2 -21.66 13.08 -20.32
C GLY A 2 -20.95 13.38 -19.01
N THR A 3 -21.64 13.95 -18.04
CA THR A 3 -21.07 14.28 -16.71
C THR A 3 -20.62 13.04 -15.93
N TYR A 4 -21.42 11.99 -15.95
CA TYR A 4 -21.09 10.71 -15.30
C TYR A 4 -19.86 10.06 -15.94
N PHE A 5 -19.73 10.14 -17.27
CA PHE A 5 -18.55 9.62 -17.97
C PHE A 5 -17.28 10.36 -17.58
N VAL A 6 -17.32 11.68 -17.45
CA VAL A 6 -16.16 12.49 -17.02
C VAL A 6 -15.76 12.20 -15.57
N GLU A 7 -16.72 12.07 -14.65
CA GLU A 7 -16.46 11.68 -13.27
C GLU A 7 -15.77 10.31 -13.19
N GLN A 8 -16.26 9.35 -13.95
CA GLN A 8 -15.71 7.99 -13.97
C GLN A 8 -14.29 7.97 -14.56
N LEU A 9 -14.04 8.81 -15.57
CA LEU A 9 -12.72 8.94 -16.17
C LEU A 9 -11.70 9.53 -15.19
N ILE A 10 -12.07 10.56 -14.44
CA ILE A 10 -11.23 11.16 -13.40
C ILE A 10 -10.94 10.14 -12.29
N ASN A 11 -11.96 9.43 -11.82
CA ASN A 11 -11.78 8.37 -10.82
C ASN A 11 -10.86 7.26 -11.34
N GLY A 12 -10.99 6.87 -12.61
CA GLY A 12 -10.13 5.88 -13.25
C GLY A 12 -8.68 6.32 -13.32
N ILE A 13 -8.42 7.59 -13.66
CA ILE A 13 -7.06 8.17 -13.70
C ILE A 13 -6.45 8.18 -12.29
N CYS A 14 -7.22 8.59 -11.27
CA CYS A 14 -6.74 8.57 -9.89
C CYS A 14 -6.38 7.15 -9.41
N GLN A 15 -7.27 6.19 -9.65
CA GLN A 15 -7.03 4.80 -9.29
C GLN A 15 -5.83 4.24 -10.05
N GLY A 16 -5.73 4.53 -11.35
CA GLY A 16 -4.61 4.13 -12.19
C GLY A 16 -3.27 4.72 -11.72
N SER A 17 -3.28 5.97 -11.25
CA SER A 17 -2.10 6.63 -10.69
C SER A 17 -1.58 5.94 -9.43
N ILE A 18 -2.48 5.50 -8.53
CA ILE A 18 -2.11 4.74 -7.33
C ILE A 18 -1.49 3.39 -7.72
N TYR A 19 -2.08 2.70 -8.69
CA TYR A 19 -1.52 1.42 -9.18
C TYR A 19 -0.16 1.61 -9.86
N ALA A 20 0.01 2.69 -10.64
CA ALA A 20 1.27 3.01 -11.27
C ALA A 20 2.38 3.26 -10.23
N LEU A 21 2.11 4.02 -9.18
CA LEU A 21 3.06 4.27 -8.10
C LEU A 21 3.46 2.97 -7.39
N ASN A 22 2.48 2.11 -7.08
CA ASN A 22 2.74 0.80 -6.50
C ASN A 22 3.58 -0.09 -7.43
N ALA A 23 3.29 -0.09 -8.73
CA ALA A 23 4.03 -0.87 -9.72
C ALA A 23 5.49 -0.40 -9.84
N ILE A 24 5.74 0.91 -9.84
CA ILE A 24 7.10 1.47 -9.86
C ILE A 24 7.85 1.06 -8.59
N GLY A 25 7.26 1.21 -7.41
CA GLY A 25 7.87 0.80 -6.15
C GLY A 25 8.21 -0.68 -6.14
N TYR A 26 7.31 -1.53 -6.63
CA TYR A 26 7.53 -2.96 -6.78
C TYR A 26 8.67 -3.28 -7.76
N ALA A 27 8.68 -2.62 -8.93
CA ALA A 27 9.70 -2.82 -9.95
C ALA A 27 11.12 -2.46 -9.43
N ILE A 28 11.24 -1.38 -8.65
CA ILE A 28 12.50 -0.99 -8.02
C ILE A 28 12.97 -2.07 -7.04
N ILE A 29 12.10 -2.59 -6.19
CA ILE A 29 12.45 -3.64 -5.23
C ILE A 29 12.91 -4.91 -5.95
N VAL A 30 12.16 -5.36 -6.97
CA VAL A 30 12.54 -6.54 -7.76
C VAL A 30 13.84 -6.30 -8.52
N GLY A 31 14.05 -5.10 -9.05
CA GLY A 31 15.29 -4.74 -9.77
C GLY A 31 16.53 -4.77 -8.88
N ILE A 32 16.41 -4.36 -7.61
CA ILE A 32 17.53 -4.35 -6.66
C ILE A 32 17.77 -5.74 -6.05
N VAL A 33 16.70 -6.43 -5.66
CA VAL A 33 16.80 -7.72 -4.94
C VAL A 33 16.98 -8.90 -5.90
N GLY A 34 16.55 -8.77 -7.16
CA GLY A 34 16.61 -9.82 -8.18
C GLY A 34 15.62 -10.97 -7.94
N VAL A 35 14.75 -10.88 -6.95
CA VAL A 35 13.74 -11.89 -6.60
C VAL A 35 12.35 -11.24 -6.55
N VAL A 36 11.38 -11.93 -7.15
CA VAL A 36 9.97 -11.49 -7.12
C VAL A 36 9.41 -11.62 -5.71
N ASN A 37 9.07 -10.49 -5.08
CA ASN A 37 8.58 -10.46 -3.70
C ASN A 37 7.04 -10.58 -3.67
N PHE A 38 6.52 -11.78 -3.42
CA PHE A 38 5.07 -12.02 -3.30
C PHE A 38 4.45 -11.44 -2.02
N ALA A 39 5.25 -11.17 -0.99
CA ALA A 39 4.78 -10.58 0.25
C ALA A 39 4.64 -9.04 0.18
N TYR A 40 5.01 -8.41 -0.94
CA TYR A 40 4.96 -6.95 -1.10
C TYR A 40 3.57 -6.38 -0.86
N GLY A 41 2.53 -6.98 -1.45
CA GLY A 41 1.14 -6.53 -1.26
C GLY A 41 0.67 -6.61 0.19
N ASP A 42 1.14 -7.62 0.92
CA ASP A 42 0.79 -7.79 2.33
C ASP A 42 1.51 -6.76 3.22
N VAL A 43 2.73 -6.38 2.88
CA VAL A 43 3.46 -5.28 3.54
C VAL A 43 2.74 -3.94 3.32
N VAL A 44 2.26 -3.67 2.10
CA VAL A 44 1.46 -2.47 1.79
C VAL A 44 0.15 -2.48 2.58
N MET A 45 -0.52 -3.61 2.68
CA MET A 45 -1.74 -3.78 3.49
C MET A 45 -1.50 -3.43 4.96
N PHE A 46 -0.44 -3.96 5.57
CA PHE A 46 -0.09 -3.63 6.96
C PHE A 46 0.27 -2.15 7.13
N GLY A 47 0.90 -1.53 6.14
CA GLY A 47 1.13 -0.09 6.11
C GLY A 47 -0.16 0.71 6.13
N ALA A 48 -1.15 0.30 5.35
CA ALA A 48 -2.46 0.94 5.33
C ALA A 48 -3.18 0.78 6.68
N PHE A 49 -3.14 -0.39 7.31
CA PHE A 49 -3.67 -0.58 8.66
C PHE A 49 -2.92 0.25 9.70
N GLY A 50 -1.59 0.31 9.61
CA GLY A 50 -0.76 1.14 10.49
C GLY A 50 -1.13 2.62 10.37
N ALA A 51 -1.35 3.12 9.16
CA ALA A 51 -1.79 4.49 8.92
C ALA A 51 -3.21 4.74 9.49
N TYR A 52 -4.13 3.79 9.33
CA TYR A 52 -5.49 3.87 9.85
C TYR A 52 -5.50 3.97 11.39
N TYR A 53 -4.86 3.02 12.06
CA TYR A 53 -4.81 3.02 13.53
C TYR A 53 -3.95 4.15 14.08
N GLY A 54 -2.86 4.50 13.40
CA GLY A 54 -2.05 5.66 13.76
C GLY A 54 -2.86 6.96 13.71
N ALA A 55 -3.66 7.18 12.69
CA ALA A 55 -4.54 8.34 12.60
C ALA A 55 -5.58 8.36 13.72
N MET A 56 -6.16 7.22 14.09
CA MET A 56 -7.12 7.11 15.20
C MET A 56 -6.49 7.45 16.56
N ILE A 57 -5.29 6.93 16.84
CA ILE A 57 -4.60 7.12 18.13
C ILE A 57 -4.16 8.58 18.31
N PHE A 58 -3.71 9.23 17.25
CA PHE A 58 -3.19 10.59 17.29
C PHE A 58 -4.25 11.67 16.96
N GLY A 59 -5.50 11.43 17.35
CA GLY A 59 -6.57 12.44 17.28
C GLY A 59 -6.92 12.87 15.86
N ASN A 60 -6.96 11.92 14.94
CA ASN A 60 -7.33 12.13 13.54
C ASN A 60 -6.32 12.95 12.71
N ASN A 61 -5.06 12.95 13.11
CA ASN A 61 -3.98 13.61 12.38
C ASN A 61 -3.48 12.70 11.25
N LEU A 62 -3.82 13.05 9.99
CA LEU A 62 -3.44 12.30 8.81
C LEU A 62 -1.93 12.15 8.68
N LEU A 63 -1.18 13.23 8.97
CA LEU A 63 0.28 13.24 8.83
C LEU A 63 0.94 12.23 9.77
N LEU A 64 0.49 12.19 11.03
CA LEU A 64 0.97 11.21 12.02
C LEU A 64 0.56 9.79 11.65
N GLY A 65 -0.67 9.61 11.15
CA GLY A 65 -1.12 8.32 10.62
C GLY A 65 -0.23 7.81 9.48
N LEU A 66 0.10 8.66 8.52
CA LEU A 66 1.00 8.30 7.41
C LEU A 66 2.40 7.94 7.90
N LEU A 67 2.95 8.66 8.90
CA LEU A 67 4.24 8.32 9.50
C LEU A 67 4.21 6.94 10.16
N VAL A 68 3.16 6.62 10.91
CA VAL A 68 3.00 5.29 11.53
C VAL A 68 2.89 4.21 10.46
N GLY A 69 2.11 4.44 9.40
CA GLY A 69 1.99 3.54 8.25
C GLY A 69 3.32 3.30 7.55
N PHE A 70 4.12 4.35 7.37
CA PHE A 70 5.46 4.25 6.79
C PHE A 70 6.41 3.42 7.67
N VAL A 71 6.43 3.68 8.98
CA VAL A 71 7.28 2.93 9.93
C VAL A 71 6.86 1.46 10.00
N THR A 72 5.56 1.16 10.05
CA THR A 72 5.07 -0.23 10.07
C THR A 72 5.45 -0.98 8.80
N SER A 73 5.28 -0.37 7.62
CA SER A 73 5.69 -0.97 6.35
C SER A 73 7.20 -1.18 6.28
N ALA A 74 8.00 -0.20 6.73
CA ALA A 74 9.46 -0.30 6.73
C ALA A 74 9.95 -1.43 7.63
N VAL A 75 9.43 -1.52 8.85
CA VAL A 75 9.81 -2.59 9.81
C VAL A 75 9.44 -3.96 9.25
N LEU A 76 8.21 -4.14 8.76
CA LEU A 76 7.76 -5.39 8.17
C LEU A 76 8.56 -5.75 6.91
N GLY A 77 8.85 -4.80 6.05
CA GLY A 77 9.68 -5.00 4.87
C GLY A 77 11.07 -5.53 5.23
N VAL A 78 11.72 -4.93 6.24
CA VAL A 78 13.03 -5.40 6.74
C VAL A 78 12.92 -6.81 7.34
N VAL A 79 11.87 -7.11 8.10
CA VAL A 79 11.65 -8.43 8.70
C VAL A 79 11.47 -9.49 7.60
N VAL A 80 10.60 -9.24 6.62
CA VAL A 80 10.37 -10.15 5.49
C VAL A 80 11.66 -10.37 4.69
N GLN A 81 12.39 -9.30 4.41
CA GLN A 81 13.66 -9.38 3.69
C GLN A 81 14.71 -10.20 4.45
N ARG A 82 14.88 -9.97 5.74
CA ARG A 82 15.85 -10.71 6.56
C ARG A 82 15.51 -12.20 6.67
N ILE A 83 14.24 -12.53 6.86
CA ILE A 83 13.80 -13.92 7.05
C ILE A 83 13.81 -14.68 5.72
N CYS A 84 13.19 -14.14 4.68
CA CYS A 84 12.95 -14.88 3.43
C CYS A 84 14.07 -14.72 2.40
N VAL A 85 14.73 -13.57 2.35
CA VAL A 85 15.75 -13.29 1.33
C VAL A 85 17.15 -13.45 1.91
N GLY A 86 17.44 -12.78 3.02
CA GLY A 86 18.78 -12.73 3.59
C GLY A 86 19.31 -14.09 4.05
N HIS A 87 18.44 -14.96 4.54
CA HIS A 87 18.84 -16.28 5.00
C HIS A 87 19.11 -17.26 3.85
N PHE A 88 18.38 -17.12 2.74
CA PHE A 88 18.46 -18.07 1.61
C PHE A 88 19.37 -17.61 0.46
N VAL A 89 19.59 -16.31 0.29
CA VAL A 89 20.49 -15.79 -0.76
C VAL A 89 21.95 -15.99 -0.38
N ASN A 90 22.29 -15.92 0.91
CA ASN A 90 23.66 -16.09 1.40
C ASN A 90 24.00 -17.56 1.79
N GLY A 91 23.04 -18.49 1.71
CA GLY A 91 23.21 -19.89 2.07
C GLY A 91 23.43 -20.78 0.84
N ALA A 92 23.93 -22.01 1.06
CA ALA A 92 24.23 -23.02 0.06
C ALA A 92 23.03 -23.55 -0.77
N GLY A 93 21.85 -22.93 -0.66
CA GLY A 93 20.62 -23.30 -1.34
C GLY A 93 20.19 -22.34 -2.44
N SER A 94 21.12 -21.76 -3.21
CA SER A 94 20.83 -20.75 -4.25
C SER A 94 20.17 -21.27 -5.53
N SER A 95 19.43 -22.39 -5.50
CA SER A 95 18.47 -22.68 -6.55
C SER A 95 17.28 -21.71 -6.37
N GLY A 96 17.04 -20.83 -7.35
CA GLY A 96 16.15 -19.68 -7.29
C GLY A 96 14.68 -19.91 -6.88
N GLY A 97 14.29 -21.15 -6.56
CA GLY A 97 12.95 -21.52 -6.11
C GLY A 97 12.72 -21.39 -4.60
N VAL A 98 13.77 -21.56 -3.79
CA VAL A 98 13.60 -21.58 -2.32
C VAL A 98 13.21 -20.23 -1.72
N PRO A 99 13.84 -19.11 -2.09
CA PRO A 99 13.43 -17.79 -1.65
C PRO A 99 11.99 -17.45 -2.07
N LEU A 100 11.59 -17.88 -3.24
CA LEU A 100 10.27 -17.66 -3.80
C LEU A 100 9.18 -18.38 -3.01
N LEU A 101 9.40 -19.65 -2.66
CA LEU A 101 8.49 -20.42 -1.81
C LEU A 101 8.38 -19.82 -0.38
N CYS A 102 9.51 -19.36 0.18
CA CYS A 102 9.52 -18.70 1.48
C CYS A 102 8.69 -17.40 1.46
N LEU A 103 8.80 -16.60 0.40
CA LEU A 103 8.02 -15.35 0.24
C LEU A 103 6.52 -15.62 0.09
N ILE A 104 6.13 -16.69 -0.63
CA ILE A 104 4.72 -17.10 -0.73
C ILE A 104 4.18 -17.55 0.64
N SER A 105 4.94 -18.37 1.36
CA SER A 105 4.55 -18.82 2.70
C SER A 105 4.43 -17.65 3.68
N MET A 106 5.36 -16.68 3.60
CA MET A 106 5.32 -15.48 4.42
C MET A 106 4.11 -14.60 4.10
N SER A 107 3.74 -14.49 2.83
CA SER A 107 2.50 -13.80 2.40
C SER A 107 1.26 -14.43 3.06
N MET A 108 1.15 -15.75 3.07
CA MET A 108 0.03 -16.44 3.73
C MET A 108 -0.01 -16.19 5.24
N ILE A 109 1.15 -16.21 5.90
CA ILE A 109 1.27 -15.92 7.33
C ILE A 109 0.82 -14.48 7.62
N LEU A 110 1.29 -13.51 6.84
CA LEU A 110 0.93 -12.10 7.02
C LEU A 110 -0.57 -11.87 6.83
N ARG A 111 -1.20 -12.50 5.83
CA ARG A 111 -2.66 -12.41 5.64
C ARG A 111 -3.44 -12.98 6.81
N SER A 112 -3.06 -14.16 7.29
CA SER A 112 -3.69 -14.79 8.44
C SER A 112 -3.50 -13.92 9.69
N LEU A 113 -2.33 -13.37 9.89
CA LEU A 113 -2.03 -12.47 11.00
C LEU A 113 -2.89 -11.19 10.92
N ALA A 114 -3.04 -10.60 9.74
CA ALA A 114 -3.89 -9.43 9.55
C ALA A 114 -5.36 -9.72 9.89
N GLN A 115 -5.88 -10.88 9.47
CA GLN A 115 -7.25 -11.28 9.78
C GLN A 115 -7.48 -11.49 11.29
N VAL A 116 -6.49 -12.03 11.99
CA VAL A 116 -6.57 -12.24 13.45
C VAL A 116 -6.45 -10.91 14.20
N LEU A 117 -5.56 -10.02 13.79
CA LEU A 117 -5.30 -8.76 14.49
C LEU A 117 -6.36 -7.68 14.19
N PHE A 118 -6.78 -7.57 12.94
CA PHE A 118 -7.63 -6.47 12.47
C PHE A 118 -9.06 -6.91 12.17
N GLY A 119 -9.30 -8.22 12.12
CA GLY A 119 -10.59 -8.80 11.74
C GLY A 119 -10.83 -8.78 10.22
N PRO A 120 -11.80 -9.59 9.73
CA PRO A 120 -12.12 -9.68 8.31
C PRO A 120 -13.05 -8.55 7.82
N GLU A 121 -13.47 -7.64 8.71
CA GLU A 121 -14.44 -6.60 8.38
C GLU A 121 -13.83 -5.45 7.59
N TYR A 122 -14.60 -4.95 6.61
CA TYR A 122 -14.24 -3.74 5.88
C TYR A 122 -14.28 -2.54 6.82
N LYS A 123 -13.14 -1.87 6.99
CA LYS A 123 -13.03 -0.65 7.81
C LYS A 123 -12.97 0.56 6.88
N PRO A 124 -14.04 1.37 6.83
CA PRO A 124 -14.00 2.61 6.05
C PRO A 124 -12.98 3.56 6.68
N TYR A 125 -12.17 4.17 5.83
CA TYR A 125 -11.21 5.18 6.28
C TYR A 125 -11.98 6.39 6.84
N PRO A 126 -11.59 6.93 8.00
CA PRO A 126 -12.24 8.11 8.55
C PRO A 126 -12.22 9.26 7.56
N GLU A 127 -13.34 9.97 7.43
CA GLU A 127 -13.53 11.05 6.44
C GLU A 127 -12.80 12.35 6.83
N PHE A 128 -11.49 12.32 7.09
CA PHE A 128 -10.74 13.52 7.49
C PHE A 128 -10.49 14.49 6.36
N ILE A 129 -10.39 13.99 5.14
CA ILE A 129 -10.05 14.77 3.93
C ILE A 129 -11.22 14.82 2.97
N ALA A 130 -12.18 13.90 3.08
CA ALA A 130 -13.32 13.81 2.16
C ALA A 130 -14.27 15.02 2.22
N GLN A 131 -14.22 15.85 3.29
CA GLN A 131 -15.15 16.97 3.46
C GLN A 131 -14.83 18.20 2.59
N LYS A 132 -13.64 18.30 1.99
CA LYS A 132 -13.36 19.37 1.03
C LYS A 132 -13.49 18.87 -0.40
N THR A 133 -14.71 18.61 -0.80
CA THR A 133 -15.05 18.35 -2.21
C THR A 133 -15.18 19.69 -2.90
N PHE A 134 -14.28 19.99 -3.81
CA PHE A 134 -14.45 21.13 -4.72
C PHE A 134 -15.42 20.73 -5.82
N GLN A 135 -16.56 21.39 -5.85
CA GLN A 135 -17.48 21.29 -6.99
C GLN A 135 -16.98 22.24 -8.07
N VAL A 136 -16.32 21.70 -9.08
CA VAL A 136 -15.97 22.43 -10.29
C VAL A 136 -17.04 22.14 -11.34
N GLY A 137 -18.13 22.92 -11.30
CA GLY A 137 -19.28 22.69 -12.16
C GLY A 137 -20.06 21.41 -11.78
N PRO A 138 -20.41 20.56 -12.75
CA PRO A 138 -21.17 19.34 -12.51
C PRO A 138 -20.30 18.15 -11.98
N VAL A 139 -18.99 18.33 -11.86
CA VAL A 139 -18.04 17.27 -11.47
C VAL A 139 -17.58 17.46 -10.02
N ARG A 140 -17.65 16.41 -9.21
CA ARG A 140 -17.15 16.39 -7.84
C ARG A 140 -15.71 15.89 -7.83
N ILE A 141 -14.76 16.79 -7.60
CA ILE A 141 -13.34 16.45 -7.45
C ILE A 141 -12.98 16.55 -5.99
N THR A 142 -12.48 15.47 -5.42
CA THR A 142 -11.99 15.44 -4.05
C THR A 142 -10.55 15.98 -4.03
N LEU A 143 -10.24 16.83 -3.06
CA LEU A 143 -8.89 17.40 -2.88
C LEU A 143 -7.82 16.31 -2.81
N LEU A 144 -8.17 15.14 -2.29
CA LEU A 144 -7.31 13.96 -2.21
C LEU A 144 -6.93 13.43 -3.61
N GLN A 145 -7.84 13.46 -4.58
CA GLN A 145 -7.58 13.05 -5.96
C GLN A 145 -6.54 13.94 -6.63
N VAL A 146 -6.66 15.26 -6.43
CA VAL A 146 -5.69 16.22 -6.97
C VAL A 146 -4.31 16.03 -6.35
N LEU A 147 -4.26 15.76 -5.05
CA LEU A 147 -3.01 15.53 -4.32
C LEU A 147 -2.33 14.23 -4.77
N ILE A 148 -3.08 13.15 -4.97
CA ILE A 148 -2.55 11.88 -5.48
C ILE A 148 -1.94 12.06 -6.87
N ILE A 149 -2.68 12.70 -7.79
CA ILE A 149 -2.17 12.96 -9.15
C ILE A 149 -0.92 13.84 -9.09
N GLY A 150 -0.90 14.86 -8.23
CA GLY A 150 0.26 15.72 -8.04
C GLY A 150 1.51 14.98 -7.57
N ILE A 151 1.37 14.05 -6.61
CA ILE A 151 2.48 13.24 -6.10
C ILE A 151 3.00 12.24 -7.14
N VAL A 152 2.13 11.69 -7.98
CA VAL A 152 2.51 10.69 -8.98
C VAL A 152 3.23 11.30 -10.17
N VAL A 153 2.94 12.56 -10.51
CA VAL A 153 3.53 13.27 -11.67
C VAL A 153 4.89 13.88 -11.32
N THR A 154 5.20 14.09 -10.02
CA THR A 154 6.49 14.65 -9.57
C THR A 154 7.52 13.56 -9.31
#